data_b0dc9e2073a7a425c93b1dde49483317
#
_entry.id   b0dc9e2073a7a425c93b1dde49483317
#
_cell.length_a   1.000
_cell.length_b   1.000
_cell.length_c   1.000
_cell.angle_alpha   90.00
_cell.angle_beta   90.00
_cell.angle_gamma   90.00
#
_symmetry.space_group_name_H-M   'P 1'
#
loop_
_entity.id
_entity.type
_entity.pdbx_description
1 polymer ?
#
loop_
_entity_poly.entity_id
_entity_poly.type
_entity_poly.pdbx_seq_one_letter_code
_entity_poly.pdbx_strand_id
1 'polypeptide(L)'
;MSVAIAGGGLIGLVVAWRAAQRGFEVTVVDDAPGTGASLAAAGMLAPVTEASYGEEALLALSRESLARYPAFAAELLESTGLDVGLRTTGTVAVGFDTDDMRALDAMHAFQLELGLEAHRLNARAVRDLEPGLSPRVRGGVHVPGDFSVDGRALHAALLSAL
;
A
#
# COMPACT_ATOMS: atom_id res chain seq x y z
N MET A 1 5.66 -21.43 -24.00
CA MET A 1 5.90 -21.92 -22.61
C MET A 1 4.67 -21.62 -21.80
N SER A 2 4.18 -22.60 -21.02
CA SER A 2 3.00 -22.44 -20.15
C SER A 2 3.40 -22.34 -18.68
N VAL A 3 2.63 -21.59 -17.91
CA VAL A 3 2.82 -21.37 -16.46
C VAL A 3 1.47 -21.57 -15.76
N ALA A 4 1.43 -22.38 -14.71
CA ALA A 4 0.28 -22.51 -13.82
C ALA A 4 0.56 -21.76 -12.52
N ILE A 5 -0.41 -20.95 -12.07
CA ILE A 5 -0.34 -20.16 -10.85
C ILE A 5 -1.45 -20.62 -9.91
N ALA A 6 -1.09 -21.07 -8.73
CA ALA A 6 -2.04 -21.42 -7.67
C ALA A 6 -2.35 -20.18 -6.84
N GLY A 7 -3.61 -19.77 -6.87
CA GLY A 7 -4.13 -18.61 -6.15
C GLY A 7 -4.45 -17.41 -7.05
N GLY A 8 -5.72 -17.01 -7.08
CA GLY A 8 -6.28 -15.87 -7.80
C GLY A 8 -6.45 -14.62 -6.92
N GLY A 9 -5.64 -14.47 -5.87
CA GLY A 9 -5.53 -13.23 -5.12
C GLY A 9 -4.65 -12.20 -5.84
N LEU A 10 -4.48 -11.00 -5.26
CA LEU A 10 -3.73 -9.91 -5.88
C LEU A 10 -2.32 -10.32 -6.34
N ILE A 11 -1.59 -11.04 -5.50
CA ILE A 11 -0.21 -11.46 -5.82
C ILE A 11 -0.19 -12.42 -7.02
N GLY A 12 -1.06 -13.46 -7.00
CA GLY A 12 -1.14 -14.43 -8.10
C GLY A 12 -1.55 -13.78 -9.42
N LEU A 13 -2.53 -12.87 -9.39
CA LEU A 13 -2.97 -12.15 -10.59
C LEU A 13 -1.91 -11.19 -11.14
N VAL A 14 -1.15 -10.49 -10.28
CA VAL A 14 -0.03 -9.65 -10.73
C VAL A 14 1.04 -10.51 -11.42
N VAL A 15 1.40 -11.66 -10.84
CA VAL A 15 2.36 -12.59 -11.45
C VAL A 15 1.82 -13.11 -12.78
N ALA A 16 0.53 -13.50 -12.84
CA ALA A 16 -0.14 -13.97 -14.05
C ALA A 16 -0.07 -12.93 -15.16
N TRP A 17 -0.47 -11.70 -14.85
CA TRP A 17 -0.46 -10.61 -15.83
C TRP A 17 0.95 -10.31 -16.35
N ARG A 18 1.95 -10.22 -15.45
CA ARG A 18 3.35 -10.01 -15.86
C ARG A 18 3.93 -11.18 -16.67
N ALA A 19 3.52 -12.41 -16.39
CA ALA A 19 3.90 -13.57 -17.19
C ALA A 19 3.24 -13.53 -18.59
N ALA A 20 1.94 -13.22 -18.66
CA ALA A 20 1.22 -13.08 -19.93
C ALA A 20 1.85 -12.00 -20.84
N GLN A 21 2.20 -10.84 -20.27
CA GLN A 21 2.91 -9.77 -21.01
C GLN A 21 4.27 -10.21 -21.57
N ARG A 22 4.90 -11.23 -20.98
CA ARG A 22 6.15 -11.83 -21.46
C ARG A 22 5.92 -12.97 -22.45
N GLY A 23 4.68 -13.20 -22.89
CA GLY A 23 4.33 -14.21 -23.89
C GLY A 23 4.18 -15.63 -23.35
N PHE A 24 4.03 -15.80 -22.02
CA PHE A 24 3.67 -17.10 -21.46
C PHE A 24 2.17 -17.35 -21.61
N GLU A 25 1.80 -18.58 -21.86
CA GLU A 25 0.43 -19.08 -21.71
C GLU A 25 0.18 -19.31 -20.22
N VAL A 26 -0.75 -18.57 -19.63
CA VAL A 26 -0.95 -18.55 -18.17
C VAL A 26 -2.27 -19.19 -17.80
N THR A 27 -2.25 -20.08 -16.81
CA THR A 27 -3.44 -20.64 -16.17
C THR A 27 -3.41 -20.28 -14.69
N VAL A 28 -4.45 -19.59 -14.19
CA VAL A 28 -4.64 -19.32 -12.77
C VAL A 28 -5.66 -20.32 -12.23
N VAL A 29 -5.32 -20.98 -11.11
CA VAL A 29 -6.19 -21.96 -10.44
C VAL A 29 -6.54 -21.44 -9.05
N ASP A 30 -7.82 -21.18 -8.83
CA ASP A 30 -8.39 -20.73 -7.56
C ASP A 30 -9.88 -21.07 -7.55
N ASP A 31 -10.40 -21.58 -6.45
CA ASP A 31 -11.82 -21.94 -6.31
C ASP A 31 -12.71 -20.72 -5.98
N ALA A 32 -12.12 -19.65 -5.44
CA ALA A 32 -12.82 -18.41 -5.08
C ALA A 32 -11.90 -17.17 -5.21
N PRO A 33 -11.52 -16.75 -6.44
CA PRO A 33 -10.55 -15.68 -6.66
C PRO A 33 -10.92 -14.39 -5.93
N GLY A 34 -9.94 -13.82 -5.22
CA GLY A 34 -10.07 -12.54 -4.53
C GLY A 34 -10.86 -12.54 -3.24
N THR A 35 -11.47 -13.66 -2.82
CA THR A 35 -12.32 -13.73 -1.62
C THR A 35 -11.55 -13.88 -0.30
N GLY A 36 -10.25 -14.14 -0.37
CA GLY A 36 -9.37 -14.29 0.80
C GLY A 36 -8.84 -12.96 1.33
N ALA A 37 -7.56 -12.92 1.69
CA ALA A 37 -6.88 -11.75 2.26
C ALA A 37 -6.98 -10.51 1.35
N SER A 38 -7.02 -10.69 0.03
CA SER A 38 -7.16 -9.58 -0.94
C SER A 38 -8.46 -8.80 -0.76
N LEU A 39 -9.56 -9.45 -0.34
CA LEU A 39 -10.84 -8.79 -0.06
C LEU A 39 -10.80 -7.95 1.21
N ALA A 40 -10.07 -8.43 2.22
CA ALA A 40 -9.98 -7.80 3.54
C ALA A 40 -8.90 -6.71 3.61
N ALA A 41 -7.99 -6.69 2.64
CA ALA A 41 -6.87 -5.75 2.62
C ALA A 41 -7.35 -4.29 2.50
N ALA A 42 -6.82 -3.41 3.36
CA ALA A 42 -7.12 -1.98 3.34
C ALA A 42 -6.50 -1.25 2.14
N GLY A 43 -5.58 -1.90 1.43
CA GLY A 43 -4.91 -1.32 0.26
C GLY A 43 -3.80 -0.32 0.61
N MET A 44 -3.28 -0.36 1.83
CA MET A 44 -2.15 0.48 2.22
C MET A 44 -0.89 0.06 1.47
N LEU A 45 -0.16 1.05 0.97
CA LEU A 45 1.15 0.95 0.34
C LEU A 45 2.06 1.90 1.11
N ALA A 46 2.36 1.55 2.35
CA ALA A 46 2.87 2.45 3.37
C ALA A 46 4.18 1.95 4.02
N PRO A 47 5.24 1.70 3.21
CA PRO A 47 6.48 1.11 3.72
C PRO A 47 7.17 1.95 4.79
N VAL A 48 6.98 3.27 4.78
CA VAL A 48 7.61 4.15 5.78
C VAL A 48 6.82 4.18 7.07
N THR A 49 5.48 4.25 7.00
CA THR A 49 4.62 4.18 8.20
C THR A 49 4.70 2.82 8.90
N GLU A 50 4.91 1.74 8.14
CA GLU A 50 5.00 0.36 8.64
C GLU A 50 6.43 -0.11 8.89
N ALA A 51 7.42 0.79 8.80
CA ALA A 51 8.83 0.43 9.03
C ALA A 51 9.04 -0.12 10.45
N SER A 52 9.74 -1.24 10.55
CA SER A 52 10.02 -1.93 11.82
C SER A 52 11.52 -2.13 12.03
N TYR A 53 11.93 -2.09 13.30
CA TYR A 53 13.32 -2.34 13.67
C TYR A 53 13.77 -3.76 13.25
N GLY A 54 14.92 -3.85 12.59
CA GLY A 54 15.51 -5.12 12.14
C GLY A 54 14.93 -5.63 10.81
N GLU A 55 14.04 -4.86 10.15
CA GLU A 55 13.44 -5.20 8.86
C GLU A 55 13.85 -4.26 7.73
N GLU A 56 15.06 -3.68 7.80
CA GLU A 56 15.56 -2.70 6.82
C GLU A 56 15.61 -3.27 5.39
N ALA A 57 15.87 -4.57 5.25
CA ALA A 57 15.85 -5.24 3.94
C ALA A 57 14.42 -5.31 3.36
N LEU A 58 13.41 -5.54 4.20
CA LEU A 58 11.99 -5.52 3.80
C LEU A 58 11.57 -4.08 3.45
N LEU A 59 11.98 -3.10 4.23
CA LEU A 59 11.73 -1.69 3.94
C LEU A 59 12.29 -1.30 2.57
N ALA A 60 13.54 -1.68 2.27
CA ALA A 60 14.17 -1.39 0.98
C ALA A 60 13.38 -1.99 -0.19
N LEU A 61 12.99 -3.26 -0.09
CA LEU A 61 12.16 -3.96 -1.09
C LEU A 61 10.79 -3.28 -1.26
N SER A 62 10.13 -2.93 -0.15
CA SER A 62 8.80 -2.32 -0.15
C SER A 62 8.81 -0.92 -0.76
N ARG A 63 9.86 -0.12 -0.50
CA ARG A 63 10.04 1.19 -1.13
C ARG A 63 10.30 1.08 -2.64
N GLU A 64 11.09 0.11 -3.08
CA GLU A 64 11.29 -0.16 -4.50
C GLU A 64 9.97 -0.60 -5.17
N SER A 65 9.20 -1.44 -4.51
CA SER A 65 7.86 -1.84 -4.97
C SER A 65 6.94 -0.62 -5.09
N LEU A 66 6.87 0.23 -4.05
CA LEU A 66 6.05 1.43 -4.03
C LEU A 66 6.37 2.37 -5.20
N ALA A 67 7.65 2.59 -5.49
CA ALA A 67 8.09 3.45 -6.59
C ALA A 67 7.58 3.00 -7.96
N ARG A 68 7.20 1.72 -8.11
CA ARG A 68 6.66 1.15 -9.36
C ARG A 68 5.15 1.29 -9.49
N TYR A 69 4.43 1.56 -8.39
CA TYR A 69 2.97 1.58 -8.39
C TYR A 69 2.33 2.61 -9.35
N PRO A 70 2.83 3.84 -9.49
CA PRO A 70 2.24 4.80 -10.42
C PRO A 70 2.25 4.30 -11.88
N ALA A 71 3.39 3.76 -12.33
CA ALA A 71 3.49 3.20 -13.68
C ALA A 71 2.63 1.95 -13.84
N PHE A 72 2.61 1.08 -12.83
CA PHE A 72 1.79 -0.13 -12.81
C PHE A 72 0.29 0.18 -12.87
N ALA A 73 -0.19 1.17 -12.12
CA ALA A 73 -1.58 1.60 -12.14
C ALA A 73 -1.98 2.21 -13.50
N ALA A 74 -1.10 3.04 -14.08
CA ALA A 74 -1.31 3.62 -15.40
C ALA A 74 -1.40 2.54 -16.49
N GLU A 75 -0.53 1.55 -16.45
CA GLU A 75 -0.50 0.41 -17.39
C GLU A 75 -1.79 -0.44 -17.31
N LEU A 76 -2.30 -0.68 -16.10
CA LEU A 76 -3.58 -1.36 -15.91
C LEU A 76 -4.75 -0.53 -16.44
N LEU A 77 -4.77 0.77 -16.17
CA LEU A 77 -5.81 1.67 -16.68
C LEU A 77 -5.80 1.68 -18.21
N GLU A 78 -4.64 1.76 -18.85
CA GLU A 78 -4.50 1.73 -20.30
C GLU A 78 -5.01 0.41 -20.91
N SER A 79 -4.68 -0.72 -20.27
CA SER A 79 -5.04 -2.05 -20.80
C SER A 79 -6.50 -2.44 -20.53
N THR A 80 -7.13 -1.93 -19.47
CA THR A 80 -8.45 -2.39 -19.02
C THR A 80 -9.52 -1.30 -18.98
N GLY A 81 -9.13 -0.03 -18.98
CA GLY A 81 -10.03 1.10 -18.73
C GLY A 81 -10.48 1.23 -17.27
N LEU A 82 -9.96 0.42 -16.34
CA LEU A 82 -10.35 0.40 -14.92
C LEU A 82 -9.33 1.15 -14.07
N ASP A 83 -9.79 2.19 -13.36
CA ASP A 83 -8.98 2.91 -12.38
C ASP A 83 -8.90 2.10 -11.08
N VAL A 84 -7.69 1.87 -10.60
CA VAL A 84 -7.41 1.15 -9.35
C VAL A 84 -7.46 2.05 -8.11
N GLY A 85 -7.78 3.32 -8.27
CA GLY A 85 -7.92 4.28 -7.17
C GLY A 85 -6.61 4.54 -6.43
N LEU A 86 -5.48 4.60 -7.14
CA LEU A 86 -4.19 4.93 -6.53
C LEU A 86 -4.20 6.35 -5.95
N ARG A 87 -3.90 6.47 -4.66
CA ARG A 87 -3.78 7.74 -3.95
C ARG A 87 -2.35 7.93 -3.45
N THR A 88 -1.79 9.10 -3.71
CA THR A 88 -0.41 9.47 -3.36
C THR A 88 -0.37 10.63 -2.38
N THR A 89 -1.38 10.73 -1.51
CA THR A 89 -1.54 11.83 -0.55
C THR A 89 -0.83 11.61 0.79
N GLY A 90 -0.11 10.50 0.92
CA GLY A 90 0.55 10.11 2.15
C GLY A 90 -0.34 9.38 3.13
N THR A 91 0.24 9.06 4.29
CA THR A 91 -0.45 8.47 5.45
C THR A 91 -0.27 9.34 6.68
N VAL A 92 -1.20 9.24 7.62
CA VAL A 92 -1.11 9.87 8.94
C VAL A 92 -1.36 8.82 10.02
N ALA A 93 -0.32 8.51 10.79
CA ALA A 93 -0.45 7.75 12.03
C ALA A 93 -0.82 8.70 13.16
N VAL A 94 -1.85 8.38 13.95
CA VAL A 94 -2.39 9.28 14.96
C VAL A 94 -2.38 8.67 16.37
N GLY A 95 -2.22 9.51 17.39
CA GLY A 95 -2.26 9.11 18.79
C GLY A 95 -3.36 9.83 19.56
N PHE A 96 -3.98 9.13 20.52
CA PHE A 96 -5.09 9.61 21.31
C PHE A 96 -4.74 9.78 22.80
N ASP A 97 -3.70 9.12 23.26
CA ASP A 97 -3.22 9.22 24.63
C ASP A 97 -1.69 9.40 24.71
N THR A 98 -1.16 9.36 25.94
CA THR A 98 0.28 9.59 26.17
C THR A 98 1.13 8.43 25.69
N ASP A 99 0.61 7.20 25.75
CA ASP A 99 1.35 6.01 25.34
C ASP A 99 1.40 5.90 23.82
N ASP A 100 0.30 6.20 23.12
CA ASP A 100 0.25 6.35 21.68
C ASP A 100 1.29 7.39 21.19
N MET A 101 1.30 8.56 21.86
CA MET A 101 2.22 9.65 21.49
C MET A 101 3.67 9.25 21.68
N ARG A 102 4.00 8.50 22.74
CA ARG A 102 5.35 7.99 23.00
C ARG A 102 5.77 6.97 21.95
N ALA A 103 4.86 6.08 21.55
CA ALA A 103 5.10 5.10 20.48
C ALA A 103 5.35 5.80 19.13
N LEU A 104 4.54 6.81 18.79
CA LEU A 104 4.72 7.61 17.57
C LEU A 104 6.03 8.41 17.58
N ASP A 105 6.44 8.96 18.73
CA ASP A 105 7.71 9.68 18.85
C ASP A 105 8.91 8.73 18.65
N ALA A 106 8.85 7.51 19.18
CA ALA A 106 9.88 6.49 18.97
C ALA A 106 9.95 6.05 17.50
N MET A 107 8.80 5.81 16.88
CA MET A 107 8.73 5.45 15.46
C MET A 107 9.26 6.58 14.57
N HIS A 108 8.87 7.81 14.83
CA HIS A 108 9.36 8.98 14.09
C HIS A 108 10.87 9.14 14.20
N ALA A 109 11.44 8.96 15.40
CA ALA A 109 12.89 8.98 15.58
C ALA A 109 13.59 7.91 14.74
N PHE A 110 13.07 6.69 14.73
CA PHE A 110 13.58 5.60 13.91
C PHE A 110 13.49 5.89 12.41
N GLN A 111 12.37 6.45 11.94
CA GLN A 111 12.22 6.85 10.54
C GLN A 111 13.28 7.89 10.14
N LEU A 112 13.55 8.88 11.01
CA LEU A 112 14.58 9.90 10.77
C LEU A 112 16.00 9.31 10.77
N GLU A 113 16.31 8.36 11.65
CA GLU A 113 17.60 7.65 11.67
C GLU A 113 17.85 6.90 10.35
N LEU A 114 16.79 6.37 9.73
CA LEU A 114 16.86 5.71 8.42
C LEU A 114 16.85 6.70 7.25
N GLY A 115 16.84 8.01 7.50
CA GLY A 115 16.78 9.04 6.46
C GLY A 115 15.46 9.09 5.71
N LEU A 116 14.37 8.63 6.32
CA LEU A 116 13.04 8.62 5.75
C LEU A 116 12.34 9.96 5.98
N GLU A 117 11.48 10.36 5.04
CA GLU A 117 10.68 11.58 5.18
C GLU A 117 9.45 11.29 6.02
N ALA A 118 9.40 11.86 7.23
CA ALA A 118 8.29 11.77 8.14
C ALA A 118 8.19 13.08 8.96
N HIS A 119 6.96 13.56 9.19
CA HIS A 119 6.72 14.86 9.82
C HIS A 119 5.86 14.71 11.07
N ARG A 120 6.39 15.13 12.21
CA ARG A 120 5.66 15.18 13.47
C ARG A 120 4.63 16.31 13.43
N LEU A 121 3.36 15.98 13.70
CA LEU A 121 2.24 16.92 13.66
C LEU A 121 1.57 17.05 15.03
N ASN A 122 1.14 18.26 15.37
CA ASN A 122 0.27 18.51 16.52
C ASN A 122 -1.21 18.18 16.16
N ALA A 123 -2.07 18.17 17.19
CA ALA A 123 -3.48 17.81 17.05
C ALA A 123 -4.25 18.68 16.04
N ARG A 124 -3.90 19.96 15.91
CA ARG A 124 -4.53 20.86 14.93
C ARG A 124 -4.12 20.48 13.52
N ALA A 125 -2.83 20.36 13.25
CA ALA A 125 -2.31 20.02 11.92
C ALA A 125 -2.82 18.65 11.43
N VAL A 126 -2.95 17.67 12.33
CA VAL A 126 -3.53 16.37 11.98
C VAL A 126 -4.99 16.50 11.56
N ARG A 127 -5.82 17.31 12.26
CA ARG A 127 -7.22 17.53 11.90
C ARG A 127 -7.39 18.40 10.65
N ASP A 128 -6.41 19.27 10.36
CA ASP A 128 -6.42 20.04 9.10
C ASP A 128 -6.17 19.12 7.88
N LEU A 129 -5.36 18.05 8.06
CA LEU A 129 -5.16 17.02 7.02
C LEU A 129 -6.34 16.06 6.90
N GLU A 130 -6.91 15.61 8.03
CA GLU A 130 -8.02 14.66 8.06
C GLU A 130 -9.13 15.18 8.99
N PRO A 131 -10.06 15.97 8.47
CA PRO A 131 -11.15 16.58 9.27
C PRO A 131 -12.12 15.59 9.89
N GLY A 132 -12.16 14.34 9.39
CA GLY A 132 -12.99 13.26 9.95
C GLY A 132 -12.49 12.67 11.25
N LEU A 133 -11.30 13.05 11.70
CA LEU A 133 -10.73 12.52 12.95
C LEU A 133 -11.43 13.06 14.19
N SER A 134 -11.48 12.20 15.22
CA SER A 134 -12.01 12.57 16.54
C SER A 134 -11.30 13.82 17.08
N PRO A 135 -12.04 14.76 17.74
CA PRO A 135 -11.45 15.89 18.45
C PRO A 135 -10.45 15.49 19.55
N ARG A 136 -10.49 14.23 19.99
CA ARG A 136 -9.59 13.69 21.04
C ARG A 136 -8.19 13.36 20.53
N VAL A 137 -7.93 13.43 19.20
CA VAL A 137 -6.60 13.22 18.63
C VAL A 137 -5.60 14.20 19.26
N ARG A 138 -4.44 13.71 19.68
CA ARG A 138 -3.40 14.51 20.36
C ARG A 138 -2.27 14.94 19.42
N GLY A 139 -2.10 14.23 18.32
CA GLY A 139 -1.08 14.49 17.30
C GLY A 139 -0.89 13.28 16.42
N GLY A 140 0.14 13.32 15.58
CA GLY A 140 0.44 12.24 14.67
C GLY A 140 1.80 12.39 13.99
N VAL A 141 2.08 11.43 13.12
CA VAL A 141 3.21 11.47 12.18
C VAL A 141 2.65 11.37 10.78
N HIS A 142 2.95 12.32 9.93
CA HIS A 142 2.59 12.34 8.51
C HIS A 142 3.77 11.84 7.69
N VAL A 143 3.51 10.89 6.81
CA VAL A 143 4.47 10.35 5.83
C VAL A 143 3.94 10.65 4.43
N PRO A 144 4.44 11.69 3.75
CA PRO A 144 3.91 12.12 2.46
C PRO A 144 4.21 11.14 1.32
N GLY A 145 5.24 10.32 1.47
CA GLY A 145 5.69 9.36 0.45
C GLY A 145 4.98 8.01 0.46
N ASP A 146 4.07 7.77 1.39
CA ASP A 146 3.26 6.55 1.40
C ASP A 146 2.00 6.71 0.52
N PHE A 147 1.51 5.59 -0.03
CA PHE A 147 0.36 5.56 -0.93
C PHE A 147 -0.74 4.64 -0.42
N SER A 148 -1.86 4.63 -1.13
CA SER A 148 -2.90 3.62 -0.98
C SER A 148 -3.57 3.32 -2.33
N VAL A 149 -4.19 2.14 -2.43
CA VAL A 149 -4.90 1.67 -3.62
C VAL A 149 -6.21 1.01 -3.20
N ASP A 150 -7.24 1.06 -4.03
CA ASP A 150 -8.42 0.23 -3.80
C ASP A 150 -8.12 -1.22 -4.19
N GLY A 151 -7.95 -2.10 -3.20
CA GLY A 151 -7.60 -3.50 -3.41
C GLY A 151 -8.64 -4.28 -4.22
N ARG A 152 -9.93 -3.90 -4.15
CA ARG A 152 -11.00 -4.54 -4.91
C ARG A 152 -10.99 -4.07 -6.36
N ALA A 153 -10.81 -2.77 -6.60
CA ALA A 153 -10.66 -2.22 -7.93
C ALA A 153 -9.40 -2.77 -8.62
N LEU A 154 -8.29 -2.88 -7.89
CA LEU A 154 -7.06 -3.49 -8.36
C LEU A 154 -7.27 -4.97 -8.76
N HIS A 155 -7.97 -5.75 -7.93
CA HIS A 155 -8.29 -7.14 -8.24
C HIS A 155 -9.15 -7.27 -9.51
N ALA A 156 -10.19 -6.43 -9.63
CA ALA A 156 -11.04 -6.41 -10.81
C ALA A 156 -10.28 -6.02 -12.09
N ALA A 157 -9.39 -5.03 -12.01
CA ALA A 157 -8.55 -4.61 -13.12
C ALA A 157 -7.60 -5.73 -13.56
N LEU A 158 -6.97 -6.43 -12.61
CA LEU A 158 -6.07 -7.56 -12.90
C LEU A 158 -6.81 -8.74 -13.55
N LEU A 159 -8.03 -9.06 -13.11
CA LEU A 159 -8.85 -10.08 -13.76
C LEU A 159 -9.25 -9.69 -15.19
N SER A 160 -9.50 -8.39 -15.41
CA SER A 160 -9.85 -7.89 -16.76
C SER A 160 -8.65 -7.85 -17.70
N ALA A 161 -7.43 -7.79 -17.17
CA ALA A 161 -6.19 -7.72 -17.94
C ALA A 161 -5.66 -9.10 -18.40
N LEU A 162 -6.24 -10.20 -17.88
CA LEU A 162 -5.88 -11.59 -18.18
C LEU A 162 -6.81 -12.22 -19.19
#